data_2d8b677fffb0de491d57f6dbf9ade99d
#
_entry.id   2d8b677fffb0de491d57f6dbf9ade99d
#
_cell.length_a   1.000
_cell.length_b   1.000
_cell.length_c   1.000
_cell.angle_alpha   90.00
_cell.angle_beta   90.00
_cell.angle_gamma   90.00
#
_symmetry.space_group_name_H-M   'P 1'
#
loop_
_entity.id
_entity.type
_entity.pdbx_description
1 polymer ?
#
loop_
_entity_poly.entity_id
_entity_poly.type
_entity_poly.pdbx_seq_one_letter_code
_entity_poly.pdbx_strand_id
1 'polypeptide(L)'
;MTSLTLVRRIRARPSIVFDALTTPDGIACWWGPDAGPVLLAETDVRVGGRFRVRFRMLDGSEHESSGEYLEVAKPVRLAMSWRWAGSADPDESRVEIDLRPIAEGTELTFTHAHLPDEAARRGHEKGWNGALDKLERHFLALANGDRHGQA
;
A
#
# COMPACT_ATOMS: atom_id res chain seq x y z
N MET A 1 21.74 -0.99 -5.96
CA MET A 1 20.36 -0.80 -5.48
C MET A 1 19.56 -2.06 -5.62
N THR A 2 18.62 -2.27 -4.78
CA THR A 2 17.87 -3.52 -4.72
C THR A 2 16.35 -3.25 -4.72
N SER A 3 15.57 -4.29 -4.97
CA SER A 3 14.11 -4.20 -5.03
C SER A 3 13.47 -5.43 -4.42
N LEU A 4 12.18 -5.33 -4.14
CA LEU A 4 11.34 -6.45 -3.73
C LEU A 4 10.07 -6.46 -4.56
N THR A 5 9.51 -7.63 -4.77
CA THR A 5 8.25 -7.80 -5.47
C THR A 5 7.38 -8.80 -4.71
N LEU A 6 6.14 -8.41 -4.45
CA LEU A 6 5.15 -9.24 -3.77
C LEU A 6 3.92 -9.36 -4.65
N VAL A 7 3.36 -10.56 -4.74
CA VAL A 7 2.15 -10.81 -5.53
C VAL A 7 1.05 -11.31 -4.59
N ARG A 8 -0.12 -10.67 -4.66
CA ARG A 8 -1.26 -11.00 -3.80
C ARG A 8 -2.54 -11.10 -4.61
N ARG A 9 -3.46 -11.89 -4.11
CA ARG A 9 -4.80 -12.02 -4.68
C ARG A 9 -5.80 -11.39 -3.73
N ILE A 10 -6.53 -10.40 -4.24
CA ILE A 10 -7.46 -9.60 -3.44
C ILE A 10 -8.88 -9.90 -3.91
N ARG A 11 -9.78 -10.20 -2.99
CA ARG A 11 -11.18 -10.54 -3.31
C ARG A 11 -12.04 -9.30 -3.48
N ALA A 12 -11.66 -8.49 -4.45
CA ALA A 12 -12.41 -7.33 -4.90
C ALA A 12 -11.95 -6.98 -6.31
N ARG A 13 -12.83 -6.37 -7.09
CA ARG A 13 -12.47 -5.96 -8.45
C ARG A 13 -11.42 -4.86 -8.46
N PRO A 14 -10.65 -4.70 -9.54
CA PRO A 14 -9.52 -3.73 -9.55
C PRO A 14 -9.88 -2.31 -9.17
N SER A 15 -11.04 -1.78 -9.57
CA SER A 15 -11.42 -0.41 -9.23
C SER A 15 -11.59 -0.22 -7.72
N ILE A 16 -12.10 -1.23 -7.03
CA ILE A 16 -12.28 -1.19 -5.57
C ILE A 16 -10.94 -1.30 -4.87
N VAL A 17 -10.06 -2.18 -5.34
CA VAL A 17 -8.71 -2.30 -4.81
C VAL A 17 -7.94 -0.98 -5.03
N PHE A 18 -8.05 -0.38 -6.20
CA PHE A 18 -7.40 0.89 -6.50
C PHE A 18 -7.86 1.99 -5.53
N ASP A 19 -9.16 2.05 -5.22
CA ASP A 19 -9.67 3.01 -4.26
C ASP A 19 -9.09 2.77 -2.85
N ALA A 20 -8.95 1.52 -2.44
CA ALA A 20 -8.32 1.19 -1.15
C ALA A 20 -6.85 1.61 -1.09
N LEU A 21 -6.16 1.64 -2.23
CA LEU A 21 -4.76 2.05 -2.32
C LEU A 21 -4.59 3.57 -2.31
N THR A 22 -5.62 4.33 -2.65
CA THR A 22 -5.47 5.75 -2.96
C THR A 22 -6.34 6.69 -2.14
N THR A 23 -7.44 6.23 -1.55
CA THR A 23 -8.29 7.08 -0.70
C THR A 23 -7.79 7.05 0.74
N PRO A 24 -7.94 8.16 1.49
CA PRO A 24 -7.57 8.18 2.91
C PRO A 24 -8.25 7.08 3.72
N ASP A 25 -9.55 6.88 3.56
CA ASP A 25 -10.29 5.85 4.28
C ASP A 25 -9.80 4.44 3.89
N GLY A 26 -9.53 4.23 2.61
CA GLY A 26 -9.00 2.96 2.13
C GLY A 26 -7.63 2.67 2.70
N ILE A 27 -6.74 3.64 2.66
CA ILE A 27 -5.38 3.52 3.21
C ILE A 27 -5.42 3.17 4.70
N ALA A 28 -6.33 3.76 5.45
CA ALA A 28 -6.47 3.50 6.89
C ALA A 28 -6.79 2.04 7.22
N CYS A 29 -7.32 1.27 6.26
CA CYS A 29 -7.68 -0.14 6.48
C CYS A 29 -6.50 -1.10 6.43
N TRP A 30 -5.40 -0.73 5.79
CA TRP A 30 -4.32 -1.72 5.54
C TRP A 30 -2.91 -1.19 5.73
N TRP A 31 -2.69 0.10 5.73
CA TRP A 31 -1.34 0.67 5.78
C TRP A 31 -0.66 0.39 7.11
N GLY A 32 0.68 0.20 7.06
CA GLY A 32 1.49 -0.07 8.23
C GLY A 32 1.77 -1.56 8.43
N PRO A 33 2.91 -1.91 9.06
CA PRO A 33 3.36 -3.29 9.16
C PRO A 33 2.62 -4.14 10.19
N ASP A 34 1.89 -3.52 11.12
CA ASP A 34 1.14 -4.24 12.15
C ASP A 34 -0.26 -3.64 12.33
N ALA A 35 -0.96 -4.03 13.39
CA ALA A 35 -2.33 -3.61 13.64
C ALA A 35 -2.47 -2.20 14.24
N GLY A 36 -1.38 -1.45 14.38
CA GLY A 36 -1.42 -0.09 14.87
C GLY A 36 -2.17 0.83 13.89
N PRO A 37 -2.75 1.93 14.40
CA PRO A 37 -3.64 2.78 13.59
C PRO A 37 -2.89 3.68 12.62
N VAL A 38 -3.57 4.03 11.53
CA VAL A 38 -3.19 5.15 10.67
C VAL A 38 -3.68 6.42 11.33
N LEU A 39 -2.79 7.37 11.55
CA LEU A 39 -3.07 8.63 12.24
C LEU A 39 -3.43 9.76 11.29
N LEU A 40 -2.88 9.69 10.06
CA LEU A 40 -3.08 10.71 9.04
C LEU A 40 -2.92 10.05 7.67
N ALA A 41 -3.82 10.33 6.75
CA ALA A 41 -3.66 9.96 5.36
C ALA A 41 -4.16 11.10 4.48
N GLU A 42 -3.28 11.62 3.64
CA GLU A 42 -3.58 12.69 2.68
C GLU A 42 -3.13 12.25 1.31
N THR A 43 -3.99 12.40 0.33
CA THR A 43 -3.69 12.01 -1.06
C THR A 43 -4.23 13.05 -2.04
N ASP A 44 -3.49 13.22 -3.13
CA ASP A 44 -3.92 13.99 -4.30
C ASP A 44 -3.61 13.11 -5.51
N VAL A 45 -4.58 12.30 -5.93
CA VAL A 45 -4.36 11.16 -6.82
C VAL A 45 -4.37 11.62 -8.27
N ARG A 46 -3.25 12.21 -8.67
CA ARG A 46 -2.96 12.63 -10.04
C ARG A 46 -1.45 12.65 -10.23
N VAL A 47 -1.00 12.56 -11.46
CA VAL A 47 0.45 12.70 -11.75
C VAL A 47 0.91 14.07 -11.24
N GLY A 48 1.97 14.07 -10.43
CA GLY A 48 2.47 15.26 -9.77
C GLY A 48 1.81 15.58 -8.44
N GLY A 49 0.69 14.93 -8.11
CA GLY A 49 0.07 15.05 -6.79
C GLY A 49 0.88 14.33 -5.73
N ARG A 50 0.66 14.67 -4.48
CA ARG A 50 1.45 14.12 -3.39
C ARG A 50 0.59 13.29 -2.45
N PHE A 51 1.24 12.36 -1.74
CA PHE A 51 0.62 11.63 -0.64
C PHE A 51 1.47 11.78 0.62
N ARG A 52 0.81 11.64 1.78
CA ARG A 52 1.47 11.61 3.09
C ARG A 52 0.66 10.71 4.01
N VAL A 53 1.31 9.73 4.64
CA VAL A 53 0.66 8.80 5.56
C VAL A 53 1.50 8.67 6.82
N ARG A 54 0.86 8.89 7.97
CA ARG A 54 1.47 8.69 9.29
C ARG A 54 0.73 7.56 9.99
N PHE A 55 1.48 6.66 10.59
CA PHE A 55 0.90 5.54 11.33
C PHE A 55 1.66 5.31 12.63
N ARG A 56 0.98 4.66 13.58
CA ARG A 56 1.58 4.24 14.85
C ARG A 56 1.64 2.73 14.88
N MET A 57 2.80 2.18 15.27
CA MET A 57 2.95 0.75 15.45
C MET A 57 2.48 0.34 16.85
N LEU A 58 2.28 -0.97 17.05
CA LEU A 58 1.84 -1.50 18.35
C LEU A 58 2.83 -1.22 19.49
N ASP A 59 4.12 -1.02 19.17
CA ASP A 59 5.13 -0.65 20.16
C ASP A 59 5.09 0.85 20.53
N GLY A 60 4.18 1.62 19.94
CA GLY A 60 4.02 3.04 20.17
C GLY A 60 4.84 3.95 19.27
N SER A 61 5.74 3.39 18.44
CA SER A 61 6.52 4.21 17.52
C SER A 61 5.65 4.74 16.38
N GLU A 62 5.94 5.98 15.95
CA GLU A 62 5.22 6.61 14.85
C GLU A 62 6.16 6.81 13.66
N HIS A 63 5.62 6.60 12.48
CA HIS A 63 6.36 6.73 11.23
C HIS A 63 5.50 7.45 10.20
N GLU A 64 6.16 8.23 9.36
CA GLU A 64 5.48 8.94 8.28
C GLU A 64 6.23 8.71 6.98
N SER A 65 5.48 8.39 5.93
CA SER A 65 6.01 8.27 4.59
C SER A 65 5.28 9.27 3.68
N SER A 66 5.97 9.70 2.65
CA SER A 66 5.40 10.64 1.68
C SER A 66 6.04 10.44 0.31
N GLY A 67 5.45 11.01 -0.69
CA GLY A 67 5.96 10.97 -2.05
C GLY A 67 5.05 11.66 -3.04
N GLU A 68 5.38 11.48 -4.32
CA GLU A 68 4.65 12.05 -5.43
C GLU A 68 4.14 10.91 -6.31
N TYR A 69 2.93 11.06 -6.83
CA TYR A 69 2.39 10.10 -7.81
C TYR A 69 3.07 10.33 -9.16
N LEU A 70 3.70 9.28 -9.68
CA LEU A 70 4.44 9.31 -10.93
C LEU A 70 3.62 8.78 -12.10
N GLU A 71 2.77 7.78 -11.84
CA GLU A 71 1.80 7.25 -12.80
C GLU A 71 0.49 6.98 -12.08
N VAL A 72 -0.62 7.37 -12.73
CA VAL A 72 -1.96 7.07 -12.23
C VAL A 72 -2.79 6.62 -13.42
N ALA A 73 -2.99 5.31 -13.52
CA ALA A 73 -3.79 4.70 -14.59
C ALA A 73 -4.85 3.80 -13.93
N LYS A 74 -5.90 4.41 -13.44
CA LYS A 74 -6.99 3.69 -12.76
C LYS A 74 -7.73 2.79 -13.75
N PRO A 75 -8.00 1.53 -13.41
CA PRO A 75 -7.69 0.85 -12.14
C PRO A 75 -6.51 -0.13 -12.25
N VAL A 76 -5.57 0.07 -13.18
CA VAL A 76 -4.59 -0.95 -13.53
C VAL A 76 -3.18 -0.67 -13.03
N ARG A 77 -2.82 0.59 -12.81
CA ARG A 77 -1.44 0.91 -12.43
C ARG A 77 -1.34 2.17 -11.60
N LEU A 78 -0.46 2.11 -10.59
CA LEU A 78 -0.12 3.23 -9.74
C LEU A 78 1.39 3.18 -9.50
N ALA A 79 2.08 4.30 -9.67
CA ALA A 79 3.50 4.41 -9.31
C ALA A 79 3.71 5.69 -8.53
N MET A 80 4.59 5.63 -7.52
CA MET A 80 4.86 6.77 -6.67
C MET A 80 6.29 6.75 -6.18
N SER A 81 6.85 7.92 -5.90
CA SER A 81 8.10 8.01 -5.16
C SER A 81 7.81 7.74 -3.68
N TRP A 82 8.84 7.36 -2.93
CA TRP A 82 8.69 6.98 -1.53
C TRP A 82 9.83 7.53 -0.71
N ARG A 83 9.49 8.15 0.43
CA ARG A 83 10.48 8.69 1.37
C ARG A 83 9.93 8.61 2.79
N TRP A 84 10.79 8.21 3.74
CA TRP A 84 10.48 8.31 5.17
C TRP A 84 10.74 9.73 5.66
N ALA A 85 9.83 10.26 6.50
CA ALA A 85 10.05 11.54 7.15
C ALA A 85 11.26 11.46 8.08
N GLY A 86 12.08 12.50 8.08
CA GLY A 86 13.27 12.55 8.90
C GLY A 86 14.47 11.79 8.33
N SER A 87 14.31 11.15 7.17
CA SER A 87 15.42 10.48 6.51
C SER A 87 16.43 11.50 6.00
N ALA A 88 17.70 11.25 6.30
CA ALA A 88 18.81 12.06 5.79
C ALA A 88 19.21 11.63 4.37
N ASP A 89 18.69 10.51 3.89
CA ASP A 89 18.99 9.99 2.56
C ASP A 89 18.26 10.83 1.50
N PRO A 90 18.99 11.48 0.59
CA PRO A 90 18.36 12.24 -0.48
C PRO A 90 17.72 11.37 -1.55
N ASP A 91 18.07 10.08 -1.58
CA ASP A 91 17.57 9.17 -2.63
C ASP A 91 16.18 8.67 -2.28
N GLU A 92 15.23 8.97 -3.16
CA GLU A 92 13.88 8.46 -3.05
C GLU A 92 13.82 7.05 -3.65
N SER A 93 13.08 6.17 -2.98
CA SER A 93 12.74 4.89 -3.57
C SER A 93 11.45 5.00 -4.38
N ARG A 94 11.05 3.92 -5.03
CA ARG A 94 9.89 3.92 -5.92
C ARG A 94 9.00 2.72 -5.64
N VAL A 95 7.71 2.98 -5.49
CA VAL A 95 6.69 1.94 -5.35
C VAL A 95 5.86 1.87 -6.62
N GLU A 96 5.68 0.66 -7.15
CA GLU A 96 4.87 0.42 -8.35
C GLU A 96 3.86 -0.68 -8.04
N ILE A 97 2.60 -0.44 -8.39
CA ILE A 97 1.52 -1.40 -8.14
C ILE A 97 0.77 -1.63 -9.43
N ASP A 98 0.68 -2.90 -9.83
CA ASP A 98 -0.09 -3.32 -11.00
C ASP A 98 -1.27 -4.16 -10.56
N LEU A 99 -2.44 -3.90 -11.12
CA LEU A 99 -3.67 -4.61 -10.81
C LEU A 99 -4.20 -5.28 -12.08
N ARG A 100 -4.44 -6.58 -12.00
CA ARG A 100 -4.98 -7.37 -13.12
C ARG A 100 -6.24 -8.09 -12.65
N PRO A 101 -7.34 -8.00 -13.40
CA PRO A 101 -8.55 -8.75 -13.04
C PRO A 101 -8.32 -10.25 -13.18
N ILE A 102 -8.79 -11.01 -12.21
CA ILE A 102 -8.80 -12.47 -12.22
C ILE A 102 -10.21 -12.94 -11.82
N ALA A 103 -10.46 -14.24 -11.96
CA ALA A 103 -11.81 -14.78 -11.72
C ALA A 103 -12.35 -14.46 -10.32
N GLU A 104 -11.51 -14.53 -9.29
CA GLU A 104 -11.91 -14.28 -7.90
C GLU A 104 -11.70 -12.83 -7.43
N GLY A 105 -11.25 -11.92 -8.30
CA GLY A 105 -11.04 -10.53 -7.93
C GLY A 105 -9.90 -9.87 -8.67
N THR A 106 -8.80 -9.60 -7.97
CA THR A 106 -7.66 -8.88 -8.52
C THR A 106 -6.35 -9.56 -8.13
N GLU A 107 -5.44 -9.71 -9.09
CA GLU A 107 -4.05 -10.01 -8.79
C GLU A 107 -3.29 -8.69 -8.69
N LEU A 108 -2.71 -8.44 -7.53
CA LEU A 108 -1.94 -7.25 -7.23
C LEU A 108 -0.46 -7.62 -7.24
N THR A 109 0.33 -6.90 -8.05
CA THR A 109 1.78 -7.01 -8.06
C THR A 109 2.37 -5.73 -7.49
N PHE A 110 3.06 -5.85 -6.39
CA PHE A 110 3.63 -4.73 -5.65
C PHE A 110 5.15 -4.79 -5.75
N THR A 111 5.78 -3.73 -6.23
CA THR A 111 7.23 -3.63 -6.34
C THR A 111 7.73 -2.37 -5.63
N HIS A 112 8.73 -2.53 -4.74
CA HIS A 112 9.42 -1.41 -4.12
C HIS A 112 10.86 -1.46 -4.61
N ALA A 113 11.24 -0.52 -5.44
CA ALA A 113 12.53 -0.48 -6.14
C ALA A 113 13.41 0.66 -5.64
N HIS A 114 14.67 0.63 -6.04
CA HIS A 114 15.66 1.65 -5.69
C HIS A 114 15.91 1.75 -4.19
N LEU A 115 15.87 0.61 -3.50
CA LEU A 115 16.22 0.53 -2.09
C LEU A 115 17.74 0.53 -1.96
N PRO A 116 18.32 1.22 -0.95
CA PRO A 116 19.76 1.44 -0.88
C PRO A 116 20.57 0.17 -0.66
N ASP A 117 20.07 -0.79 0.12
CA ASP A 117 20.82 -1.99 0.46
C ASP A 117 19.88 -3.15 0.84
N GLU A 118 20.47 -4.29 1.13
CA GLU A 118 19.74 -5.52 1.47
C GLU A 118 19.01 -5.41 2.81
N ALA A 119 19.56 -4.66 3.76
CA ALA A 119 18.89 -4.45 5.05
C ALA A 119 17.60 -3.65 4.87
N ALA A 120 17.65 -2.60 4.06
CA ALA A 120 16.45 -1.81 3.72
C ALA A 120 15.42 -2.67 2.97
N ARG A 121 15.88 -3.50 2.02
CA ARG A 121 14.98 -4.40 1.29
C ARG A 121 14.25 -5.35 2.23
N ARG A 122 14.98 -5.98 3.14
CA ARG A 122 14.35 -6.93 4.10
C ARG A 122 13.37 -6.24 5.04
N GLY A 123 13.71 -5.04 5.52
CA GLY A 123 12.83 -4.27 6.37
C GLY A 123 11.53 -3.88 5.66
N HIS A 124 11.63 -3.39 4.43
CA HIS A 124 10.46 -3.05 3.62
C HIS A 124 9.63 -4.28 3.27
N GLU A 125 10.29 -5.40 2.94
CA GLU A 125 9.58 -6.65 2.63
C GLU A 125 8.72 -7.10 3.81
N LYS A 126 9.28 -7.09 5.01
CA LYS A 126 8.56 -7.44 6.23
C LYS A 126 7.36 -6.50 6.46
N GLY A 127 7.57 -5.21 6.32
CA GLY A 127 6.52 -4.22 6.52
C GLY A 127 5.41 -4.33 5.49
N TRP A 128 5.76 -4.47 4.21
CA TRP A 128 4.77 -4.60 3.15
C TRP A 128 4.00 -5.92 3.21
N ASN A 129 4.64 -7.02 3.62
CA ASN A 129 3.92 -8.27 3.86
C ASN A 129 2.85 -8.09 4.94
N GLY A 130 3.18 -7.41 6.03
CA GLY A 130 2.21 -7.12 7.08
C GLY A 130 1.04 -6.27 6.58
N ALA A 131 1.34 -5.22 5.81
CA ALA A 131 0.32 -4.34 5.25
C ALA A 131 -0.58 -5.07 4.25
N LEU A 132 0.02 -5.81 3.32
CA LEU A 132 -0.74 -6.54 2.30
C LEU A 132 -1.55 -7.68 2.89
N ASP A 133 -1.10 -8.32 3.96
CA ASP A 133 -1.89 -9.30 4.70
C ASP A 133 -3.18 -8.66 5.23
N LYS A 134 -3.10 -7.44 5.75
CA LYS A 134 -4.29 -6.72 6.22
C LYS A 134 -5.23 -6.36 5.07
N LEU A 135 -4.68 -5.97 3.93
CA LEU A 135 -5.47 -5.67 2.75
C LEU A 135 -6.26 -6.90 2.29
N GLU A 136 -5.59 -8.06 2.21
CA GLU A 136 -6.26 -9.32 1.86
C GLU A 136 -7.37 -9.66 2.85
N ARG A 137 -7.08 -9.59 4.16
CA ARG A 137 -8.07 -9.91 5.19
C ARG A 137 -9.25 -8.95 5.18
N HIS A 138 -8.99 -7.67 4.92
CA HIS A 138 -10.06 -6.67 4.85
C HIS A 138 -11.11 -7.04 3.79
N PHE A 139 -10.67 -7.34 2.57
CA PHE A 139 -11.58 -7.67 1.49
C PHE A 139 -12.19 -9.06 1.64
N LEU A 140 -11.45 -10.00 2.20
CA LEU A 140 -11.98 -11.33 2.51
C LEU A 140 -13.11 -11.23 3.54
N ALA A 141 -12.93 -10.42 4.58
CA ALA A 141 -13.95 -10.19 5.61
C ALA A 141 -15.20 -9.51 5.03
N LEU A 142 -15.03 -8.53 4.13
CA LEU A 142 -16.16 -7.88 3.46
C LEU A 142 -16.95 -8.86 2.60
N ALA A 143 -16.25 -9.70 1.84
CA ALA A 143 -16.90 -10.71 1.00
C ALA A 143 -17.70 -11.70 1.86
N ASN A 144 -17.14 -12.14 2.98
CA ASN A 144 -17.82 -13.05 3.91
C ASN A 144 -18.94 -12.34 4.69
N GLY A 145 -18.72 -11.08 5.08
CA GLY A 145 -19.72 -10.27 5.75
C GLY A 145 -20.95 -10.01 4.90
N ASP A 146 -20.74 -9.75 3.61
CA ASP A 146 -21.85 -9.56 2.66
C ASP A 146 -22.74 -10.80 2.58
N ARG A 147 -22.14 -11.99 2.58
CA ARG A 147 -22.91 -13.24 2.60
C ARG A 147 -23.72 -13.40 3.89
N HIS A 148 -23.11 -13.05 5.03
CA HIS A 148 -23.78 -13.14 6.32
C HIS A 148 -24.86 -12.08 6.45
N GLY A 149 -24.62 -10.88 5.92
CA GLY A 149 -25.58 -9.79 5.95
C GLY A 149 -26.84 -10.06 5.13
N GLN A 150 -26.79 -10.99 4.23
CA GLN A 150 -27.94 -11.39 3.40
C GLN A 150 -28.73 -12.55 4.00
N ALA A 151 -28.24 -13.13 5.05
CA ALA A 151 -28.90 -14.27 5.69
C ALA A 151 -29.96 -13.83 6.75
#